data_d9d73a68e88ab9fa43947cf18637e5f0
#
_entry.id   d9d73a68e88ab9fa43947cf18637e5f0
#
_cell.length_a   1.000
_cell.length_b   1.000
_cell.length_c   1.000
_cell.angle_alpha   90.00
_cell.angle_beta   90.00
_cell.angle_gamma   90.00
#
_symmetry.space_group_name_H-M   'P 1'
#
loop_
_entity.id
_entity.type
_entity.pdbx_description
1 polymer ?
#
loop_
_entity_poly.entity_id
_entity_poly.type
_entity_poly.pdbx_seq_one_letter_code
_entity_poly.pdbx_strand_id
1 'polypeptide(L)'
;PFLIEDSHGVTLRNFTVDWEVPFTLEAKVTTADAETQRVEIEIPDEFGHAVENGKLIMRAEGWEERIPGENIVFDARTMATAYRSDDYYIPKTDNFDIRVTPTAPGRYELHTRFVRALPPVGTILTFKGVFTQNRHSPAIHATASSGVLVEDVTIHHCGGMGLIAEKADNVTVRRLQVVLRKGSPRMITTTADATHFCNCR
;
A
#
# COMPACT_ATOMS: atom_id res chain seq x y z
N PRO A 1 12.50 7.66 5.61
CA PRO A 1 12.69 8.21 4.26
C PRO A 1 13.98 9.00 4.16
N PHE A 2 14.56 9.04 2.94
CA PHE A 2 15.66 9.93 2.60
C PHE A 2 15.09 11.16 1.91
N LEU A 3 15.26 12.34 2.50
CA LEU A 3 14.91 13.62 1.90
C LEU A 3 16.20 14.29 1.37
N ILE A 4 16.18 14.61 0.09
CA ILE A 4 17.22 15.39 -0.61
C ILE A 4 16.53 16.67 -1.07
N GLU A 5 16.82 17.77 -0.41
CA GLU A 5 16.17 19.07 -0.65
C GLU A 5 17.23 20.16 -0.85
N ASP A 6 16.99 21.03 -1.82
CA ASP A 6 17.89 22.17 -2.17
C ASP A 6 19.38 21.76 -2.23
N SER A 7 19.65 20.58 -2.82
CA SER A 7 20.98 19.97 -2.77
C SER A 7 21.56 19.73 -4.17
N HIS A 8 22.90 19.64 -4.23
CA HIS A 8 23.63 19.39 -5.47
C HIS A 8 24.62 18.22 -5.33
N GLY A 9 24.71 17.36 -6.34
CA GLY A 9 25.70 16.29 -6.42
C GLY A 9 25.54 15.20 -5.38
N VAL A 10 24.32 14.86 -4.99
CA VAL A 10 24.05 13.83 -3.97
C VAL A 10 24.06 12.44 -4.60
N THR A 11 24.75 11.51 -3.97
CA THR A 11 24.78 10.10 -4.36
C THR A 11 24.25 9.21 -3.24
N LEU A 12 23.22 8.44 -3.55
CA LEU A 12 22.68 7.36 -2.72
C LEU A 12 23.03 6.01 -3.40
N ARG A 13 23.79 5.15 -2.71
CA ARG A 13 24.31 3.92 -3.32
C ARG A 13 24.42 2.76 -2.34
N ASN A 14 24.16 1.55 -2.83
CA ASN A 14 24.46 0.27 -2.16
C ASN A 14 23.76 0.11 -0.81
N PHE A 15 22.45 0.28 -0.74
CA PHE A 15 21.69 0.01 0.48
C PHE A 15 20.29 -0.52 0.19
N THR A 16 19.66 -1.02 1.23
CA THR A 16 18.28 -1.48 1.19
C THR A 16 17.42 -0.66 2.14
N VAL A 17 16.24 -0.29 1.68
CA VAL A 17 15.18 0.34 2.49
C VAL A 17 14.11 -0.69 2.74
N ASP A 18 13.71 -0.82 3.99
CA ASP A 18 12.57 -1.61 4.37
C ASP A 18 11.87 -1.00 5.58
N TRP A 19 10.59 -1.25 5.71
CA TRP A 19 9.78 -0.82 6.84
C TRP A 19 9.39 -2.05 7.65
N GLU A 20 9.59 -1.99 8.94
CA GLU A 20 9.26 -3.09 9.86
C GLU A 20 7.77 -3.42 9.80
N VAL A 21 6.93 -2.40 9.81
CA VAL A 21 5.48 -2.53 9.62
C VAL A 21 5.05 -1.69 8.40
N PRO A 22 4.78 -2.32 7.26
CA PRO A 22 4.29 -1.61 6.06
C PRO A 22 2.93 -0.95 6.27
N PHE A 23 2.71 0.21 5.64
CA PHE A 23 1.45 0.97 5.71
C PHE A 23 0.34 0.39 4.83
N THR A 24 0.26 -0.92 4.75
CA THR A 24 -0.78 -1.63 4.02
C THR A 24 -1.33 -2.74 4.87
N LEU A 25 -2.63 -2.94 4.81
CA LEU A 25 -3.29 -4.08 5.39
C LEU A 25 -3.74 -5.00 4.25
N GLU A 26 -3.47 -6.29 4.38
CA GLU A 26 -3.81 -7.26 3.37
C GLU A 26 -4.72 -8.34 3.96
N ALA A 27 -5.82 -8.61 3.28
CA ALA A 27 -6.85 -9.52 3.76
C ALA A 27 -7.26 -10.51 2.68
N LYS A 28 -7.33 -11.77 3.04
CA LYS A 28 -7.81 -12.83 2.15
C LYS A 28 -9.33 -12.85 2.12
N VAL A 29 -9.91 -12.85 0.93
CA VAL A 29 -11.35 -13.06 0.75
C VAL A 29 -11.68 -14.52 1.00
N THR A 30 -12.50 -14.79 2.01
CA THR A 30 -12.92 -16.14 2.40
C THR A 30 -14.33 -16.48 1.91
N THR A 31 -15.20 -15.47 1.79
CA THR A 31 -16.55 -15.62 1.28
C THR A 31 -16.89 -14.41 0.39
N ALA A 32 -17.61 -14.66 -0.70
CA ALA A 32 -18.19 -13.62 -1.55
C ALA A 32 -19.54 -14.12 -2.08
N ASP A 33 -20.62 -13.55 -1.56
CA ASP A 33 -21.99 -13.89 -1.92
C ASP A 33 -22.65 -12.72 -2.65
N ALA A 34 -22.89 -12.89 -3.95
CA ALA A 34 -23.45 -11.86 -4.80
C ALA A 34 -24.94 -11.56 -4.52
N GLU A 35 -25.69 -12.52 -4.00
CA GLU A 35 -27.11 -12.37 -3.72
C GLU A 35 -27.32 -11.49 -2.49
N THR A 36 -26.55 -11.74 -1.44
CA THR A 36 -26.60 -10.98 -0.19
C THR A 36 -25.62 -9.81 -0.14
N GLN A 37 -24.75 -9.66 -1.13
CA GLN A 37 -23.64 -8.68 -1.17
C GLN A 37 -22.69 -8.85 0.03
N ARG A 38 -22.57 -10.04 0.55
CA ARG A 38 -21.75 -10.36 1.71
C ARG A 38 -20.34 -10.74 1.27
N VAL A 39 -19.35 -10.11 1.87
CA VAL A 39 -17.93 -10.46 1.71
C VAL A 39 -17.32 -10.66 3.08
N GLU A 40 -16.71 -11.81 3.31
CA GLU A 40 -15.89 -12.05 4.48
C GLU A 40 -14.40 -12.06 4.12
N ILE A 41 -13.61 -11.49 5.01
CA ILE A 41 -12.15 -11.42 4.89
C ILE A 41 -11.48 -12.01 6.12
N GLU A 42 -10.29 -12.54 5.91
CA GLU A 42 -9.39 -13.00 6.96
C GLU A 42 -8.10 -12.16 6.90
N ILE A 43 -7.75 -11.55 8.04
CA ILE A 43 -6.56 -10.72 8.20
C ILE A 43 -5.60 -11.47 9.12
N PRO A 44 -4.39 -11.82 8.67
CA PRO A 44 -3.38 -12.42 9.52
C PRO A 44 -3.01 -11.52 10.70
N ASP A 45 -2.78 -12.12 11.87
CA ASP A 45 -2.46 -11.38 13.11
C ASP A 45 -1.17 -10.56 13.00
N GLU A 46 -0.21 -11.02 12.18
CA GLU A 46 1.04 -10.30 11.92
C GLU A 46 0.84 -8.96 11.18
N PHE A 47 -0.35 -8.74 10.60
CA PHE A 47 -0.71 -7.48 10.01
C PHE A 47 -1.46 -6.62 11.03
N GLY A 48 -0.74 -6.03 11.97
CA GLY A 48 -1.27 -5.29 13.10
C GLY A 48 -2.53 -4.48 12.77
N HIS A 49 -3.66 -4.87 13.35
CA HIS A 49 -4.95 -4.23 13.11
C HIS A 49 -5.85 -4.28 14.34
N ALA A 50 -6.87 -3.44 14.30
CA ALA A 50 -7.92 -3.40 15.30
C ALA A 50 -9.26 -3.05 14.65
N VAL A 51 -10.35 -3.32 15.35
CA VAL A 51 -11.69 -2.84 14.97
C VAL A 51 -12.22 -1.96 16.10
N GLU A 52 -12.49 -0.71 15.79
CA GLU A 52 -13.01 0.28 16.74
C GLU A 52 -14.30 0.92 16.18
N ASN A 53 -15.37 0.81 16.94
CA ASN A 53 -16.69 1.30 16.52
C ASN A 53 -17.11 0.80 15.11
N GLY A 54 -16.76 -0.44 14.80
CA GLY A 54 -17.03 -1.06 13.50
C GLY A 54 -16.13 -0.59 12.36
N LYS A 55 -15.07 0.17 12.63
CA LYS A 55 -14.09 0.63 11.64
C LYS A 55 -12.81 -0.17 11.74
N LEU A 56 -12.27 -0.54 10.59
CA LEU A 56 -10.99 -1.23 10.51
C LEU A 56 -9.84 -0.21 10.60
N ILE A 57 -8.89 -0.48 11.48
CA ILE A 57 -7.74 0.38 11.77
C ILE A 57 -6.48 -0.45 11.63
N MET A 58 -5.48 0.04 10.91
CA MET A 58 -4.11 -0.47 10.99
C MET A 58 -3.45 0.08 12.25
N ARG A 59 -2.67 -0.76 12.92
CA ARG A 59 -1.99 -0.36 14.15
C ARG A 59 -0.61 -1.00 14.25
N ALA A 60 0.36 -0.19 14.65
CA ALA A 60 1.67 -0.63 15.07
C ALA A 60 2.14 0.21 16.26
N GLU A 61 3.30 -0.12 16.84
CA GLU A 61 3.87 0.65 17.94
C GLU A 61 4.08 2.11 17.52
N GLY A 62 3.46 3.03 18.26
CA GLY A 62 3.60 4.47 18.05
C GLY A 62 2.75 5.08 16.94
N TRP A 63 1.93 4.31 16.22
CA TRP A 63 1.01 4.85 15.23
C TRP A 63 -0.24 4.01 14.99
N GLU A 64 -1.28 4.65 14.55
CA GLU A 64 -2.49 4.02 14.05
C GLU A 64 -3.04 4.79 12.85
N GLU A 65 -3.74 4.10 11.96
CA GLU A 65 -4.28 4.66 10.74
C GLU A 65 -5.62 4.04 10.41
N ARG A 66 -6.60 4.86 10.10
CA ARG A 66 -7.89 4.39 9.59
C ARG A 66 -7.73 3.87 8.17
N ILE A 67 -8.48 2.84 7.83
CA ILE A 67 -8.46 2.26 6.50
C ILE A 67 -9.68 2.75 5.72
N PRO A 68 -9.49 3.53 4.66
CA PRO A 68 -10.55 3.82 3.70
C PRO A 68 -10.84 2.58 2.86
N GLY A 69 -11.96 2.60 2.16
CA GLY A 69 -12.38 1.47 1.33
C GLY A 69 -11.57 1.24 0.06
N GLU A 70 -10.60 2.10 -0.23
CA GLU A 70 -9.76 1.97 -1.42
C GLU A 70 -8.81 0.79 -1.29
N ASN A 71 -8.86 -0.13 -2.25
CA ASN A 71 -8.01 -1.31 -2.27
C ASN A 71 -7.75 -1.79 -3.70
N ILE A 72 -6.78 -2.67 -3.84
CA ILE A 72 -6.48 -3.39 -5.07
C ILE A 72 -6.61 -4.89 -4.77
N VAL A 73 -7.18 -5.64 -5.71
CA VAL A 73 -7.37 -7.08 -5.59
C VAL A 73 -6.24 -7.82 -6.28
N PHE A 74 -5.58 -8.72 -5.54
CA PHE A 74 -4.49 -9.54 -6.06
C PHE A 74 -4.86 -11.03 -6.09
N ASP A 75 -4.40 -11.71 -7.12
CA ASP A 75 -4.33 -13.17 -7.15
C ASP A 75 -3.09 -13.61 -6.35
N ALA A 76 -3.31 -14.26 -5.21
CA ALA A 76 -2.22 -14.69 -4.31
C ALA A 76 -1.25 -15.70 -4.97
N ARG A 77 -1.68 -16.43 -5.98
CA ARG A 77 -0.87 -17.43 -6.68
C ARG A 77 0.09 -16.80 -7.69
N THR A 78 -0.37 -15.79 -8.39
CA THR A 78 0.42 -15.11 -9.45
C THR A 78 1.12 -13.86 -8.96
N MET A 79 0.74 -13.35 -7.78
CA MET A 79 1.22 -12.08 -7.22
C MET A 79 0.92 -10.87 -8.13
N ALA A 80 -0.07 -11.00 -8.99
CA ALA A 80 -0.53 -9.96 -9.91
C ALA A 80 -1.94 -9.51 -9.55
N THR A 81 -2.37 -8.37 -10.08
CA THR A 81 -3.76 -7.94 -9.96
C THR A 81 -4.71 -9.01 -10.48
N ALA A 82 -5.78 -9.27 -9.75
CA ALA A 82 -6.70 -10.36 -10.08
C ALA A 82 -7.43 -10.09 -11.39
N TYR A 83 -7.52 -11.11 -12.24
CA TYR A 83 -8.18 -11.00 -13.54
C TYR A 83 -9.68 -10.73 -13.39
N ARG A 84 -10.20 -9.76 -14.14
CA ARG A 84 -11.60 -9.33 -14.12
C ARG A 84 -12.09 -8.83 -12.75
N SER A 85 -11.20 -8.40 -11.89
CA SER A 85 -11.56 -7.67 -10.68
C SER A 85 -11.41 -6.18 -10.91
N ASP A 86 -12.17 -5.40 -10.17
CA ASP A 86 -11.98 -3.95 -10.14
C ASP A 86 -10.74 -3.59 -9.32
N ASP A 87 -10.00 -2.59 -9.76
CA ASP A 87 -8.84 -2.07 -9.02
C ASP A 87 -9.24 -1.34 -7.74
N TYR A 88 -10.50 -0.93 -7.63
CA TYR A 88 -11.01 -0.16 -6.52
C TYR A 88 -12.39 -0.65 -6.08
N TYR A 89 -12.46 -1.15 -4.86
CA TYR A 89 -13.72 -1.35 -4.16
C TYR A 89 -13.90 -0.20 -3.18
N ILE A 90 -14.49 0.91 -3.64
CA ILE A 90 -14.79 2.05 -2.77
C ILE A 90 -16.14 1.80 -2.14
N PRO A 91 -16.23 1.59 -0.82
CA PRO A 91 -17.52 1.57 -0.16
C PRO A 91 -18.19 2.93 -0.35
N LYS A 92 -19.44 2.95 -0.81
CA LYS A 92 -20.26 4.15 -0.76
C LYS A 92 -20.69 4.39 0.69
N THR A 93 -19.77 4.75 1.55
CA THR A 93 -20.08 5.24 2.88
C THR A 93 -19.73 6.72 2.95
N ASP A 94 -20.50 7.47 3.69
CA ASP A 94 -20.38 8.94 3.77
C ASP A 94 -18.99 9.41 4.28
N ASN A 95 -18.16 8.49 4.78
CA ASN A 95 -16.87 8.80 5.38
C ASN A 95 -15.69 8.03 4.76
N PHE A 96 -15.88 7.28 3.69
CA PHE A 96 -14.84 6.43 3.06
C PHE A 96 -14.16 5.40 3.97
N ASP A 97 -14.63 5.22 5.21
CA ASP A 97 -14.07 4.24 6.13
C ASP A 97 -14.69 2.86 5.89
N ILE A 98 -13.86 1.81 5.86
CA ILE A 98 -14.37 0.45 5.86
C ILE A 98 -14.99 0.14 7.22
N ARG A 99 -16.26 -0.29 7.19
CA ARG A 99 -16.95 -0.86 8.33
C ARG A 99 -16.91 -2.38 8.27
N VAL A 100 -16.64 -2.98 9.40
CA VAL A 100 -16.54 -4.43 9.54
C VAL A 100 -17.26 -4.92 10.78
N THR A 101 -17.75 -6.16 10.73
CA THR A 101 -18.21 -6.88 11.92
C THR A 101 -17.32 -8.10 12.12
N PRO A 102 -16.71 -8.29 13.30
CA PRO A 102 -15.99 -9.51 13.61
C PRO A 102 -16.92 -10.73 13.55
N THR A 103 -16.52 -11.78 12.82
CA THR A 103 -17.25 -13.06 12.74
C THR A 103 -16.52 -14.18 13.47
N ALA A 104 -15.20 -14.11 13.53
CA ALA A 104 -14.30 -14.98 14.29
C ALA A 104 -12.97 -14.26 14.53
N PRO A 105 -12.04 -14.81 15.32
CA PRO A 105 -10.69 -14.26 15.45
C PRO A 105 -10.04 -14.08 14.08
N GLY A 106 -9.56 -12.87 13.77
CA GLY A 106 -8.96 -12.49 12.50
C GLY A 106 -9.93 -12.47 11.30
N ARG A 107 -11.23 -12.70 11.49
CA ARG A 107 -12.23 -12.74 10.42
C ARG A 107 -13.29 -11.68 10.58
N TYR A 108 -13.64 -11.07 9.47
CA TYR A 108 -14.53 -9.92 9.45
C TYR A 108 -15.47 -9.96 8.25
N GLU A 109 -16.72 -9.62 8.47
CA GLU A 109 -17.67 -9.30 7.41
C GLU A 109 -17.52 -7.83 7.04
N LEU A 110 -17.35 -7.54 5.76
CA LEU A 110 -17.29 -6.17 5.23
C LEU A 110 -18.69 -5.60 5.06
N HIS A 111 -18.98 -4.48 5.71
CA HIS A 111 -20.20 -3.71 5.49
C HIS A 111 -19.97 -2.66 4.39
N THR A 112 -19.91 -3.14 3.16
CA THR A 112 -19.72 -2.28 2.01
C THR A 112 -20.61 -2.72 0.87
N ARG A 113 -21.08 -1.77 0.10
CA ARG A 113 -21.77 -2.07 -1.14
C ARG A 113 -20.75 -2.03 -2.28
N PHE A 114 -20.43 -3.19 -2.80
CA PHE A 114 -19.61 -3.27 -4.00
C PHE A 114 -20.39 -2.76 -5.20
N VAL A 115 -19.80 -1.80 -5.92
CA VAL A 115 -20.52 -1.09 -6.99
C VAL A 115 -20.54 -1.88 -8.28
N ARG A 116 -19.53 -2.71 -8.51
CA ARG A 116 -19.35 -3.46 -9.76
C ARG A 116 -19.38 -4.96 -9.51
N ALA A 117 -18.29 -5.51 -9.04
CA ALA A 117 -18.16 -6.93 -8.81
C ALA A 117 -17.63 -7.21 -7.40
N LEU A 118 -18.07 -8.32 -6.80
CA LEU A 118 -17.46 -8.77 -5.55
C LEU A 118 -16.04 -9.30 -5.83
N PRO A 119 -15.11 -9.11 -4.86
CA PRO A 119 -13.78 -9.71 -5.00
C PRO A 119 -13.91 -11.24 -5.00
N PRO A 120 -13.25 -11.95 -5.92
CA PRO A 120 -13.31 -13.40 -5.96
C PRO A 120 -12.75 -14.04 -4.68
N VAL A 121 -13.38 -15.13 -4.23
CA VAL A 121 -12.88 -15.92 -3.09
C VAL A 121 -11.47 -16.41 -3.37
N GLY A 122 -10.58 -16.29 -2.36
CA GLY A 122 -9.17 -16.66 -2.44
C GLY A 122 -8.23 -15.54 -2.90
N THR A 123 -8.78 -14.41 -3.34
CA THR A 123 -7.97 -13.22 -3.66
C THR A 123 -7.57 -12.46 -2.39
N ILE A 124 -6.58 -11.58 -2.52
CA ILE A 124 -6.11 -10.71 -1.45
C ILE A 124 -6.54 -9.28 -1.75
N LEU A 125 -7.27 -8.68 -0.83
CA LEU A 125 -7.55 -7.25 -0.82
C LEU A 125 -6.38 -6.52 -0.15
N THR A 126 -5.78 -5.57 -0.84
CA THR A 126 -4.71 -4.75 -0.28
C THR A 126 -5.26 -3.38 0.05
N PHE A 127 -5.46 -3.10 1.32
CA PHE A 127 -5.94 -1.81 1.80
C PHE A 127 -4.75 -0.89 2.10
N LYS A 128 -4.89 0.36 1.72
CA LYS A 128 -3.95 1.43 2.09
C LYS A 128 -4.57 2.26 3.20
N GLY A 129 -3.76 2.90 4.02
CA GLY A 129 -4.23 3.86 5.01
C GLY A 129 -4.80 5.14 4.38
N VAL A 130 -5.21 6.08 5.21
CA VAL A 130 -5.81 7.34 4.74
C VAL A 130 -4.89 8.06 3.76
N PHE A 131 -5.46 8.41 2.64
CA PHE A 131 -4.78 8.97 1.47
C PHE A 131 -3.84 10.15 1.75
N THR A 132 -4.13 10.93 2.77
CA THR A 132 -3.37 12.14 3.11
C THR A 132 -2.10 11.86 3.91
N GLN A 133 -2.03 10.76 4.64
CA GLN A 133 -0.89 10.45 5.52
C GLN A 133 0.09 9.48 4.87
N ASN A 134 -0.37 8.51 4.09
CA ASN A 134 0.50 7.47 3.52
C ASN A 134 1.27 7.87 2.26
N ARG A 135 0.87 8.91 1.57
CA ARG A 135 1.60 9.39 0.38
C ARG A 135 2.80 10.26 0.70
N HIS A 136 2.98 10.65 1.97
CA HIS A 136 4.01 11.59 2.39
C HIS A 136 5.30 10.93 2.89
N SER A 137 5.41 9.62 2.77
CA SER A 137 6.60 8.90 3.25
C SER A 137 7.22 8.02 2.17
N PRO A 138 7.68 8.60 1.05
CA PRO A 138 8.44 7.86 0.05
C PRO A 138 9.73 7.32 0.67
N ALA A 139 10.28 6.24 0.11
CA ALA A 139 11.59 5.80 0.57
C ALA A 139 12.67 6.83 0.27
N ILE A 140 12.63 7.42 -0.93
CA ILE A 140 13.54 8.47 -1.38
C ILE A 140 12.71 9.62 -1.97
N HIS A 141 12.94 10.83 -1.49
CA HIS A 141 12.36 12.05 -2.03
C HIS A 141 13.47 13.05 -2.37
N ALA A 142 13.60 13.37 -3.66
CA ALA A 142 14.48 14.42 -4.15
C ALA A 142 13.64 15.61 -4.62
N THR A 143 13.83 16.79 -4.04
CA THR A 143 13.10 18.00 -4.42
C THR A 143 14.01 19.21 -4.55
N ALA A 144 13.74 20.09 -5.50
CA ALA A 144 14.49 21.32 -5.78
C ALA A 144 16.02 21.09 -5.83
N SER A 145 16.46 19.95 -6.34
CA SER A 145 17.86 19.49 -6.28
C SER A 145 18.41 19.18 -7.66
N SER A 146 19.73 19.06 -7.79
CA SER A 146 20.35 18.70 -9.06
C SER A 146 21.53 17.74 -8.92
N GLY A 147 21.81 16.95 -10.01
CA GLY A 147 22.89 15.98 -10.01
C GLY A 147 22.70 14.87 -8.98
N VAL A 148 21.48 14.38 -8.81
CA VAL A 148 21.16 13.30 -7.87
C VAL A 148 21.38 11.96 -8.54
N LEU A 149 22.21 11.10 -7.94
CA LEU A 149 22.43 9.72 -8.37
C LEU A 149 21.85 8.75 -7.32
N VAL A 150 20.94 7.88 -7.76
CA VAL A 150 20.45 6.74 -6.98
C VAL A 150 20.88 5.46 -7.69
N GLU A 151 21.76 4.68 -7.07
CA GLU A 151 22.38 3.52 -7.69
C GLU A 151 22.48 2.32 -6.75
N ASP A 152 22.15 1.10 -7.26
CA ASP A 152 22.21 -0.14 -6.49
C ASP A 152 21.40 -0.07 -5.18
N VAL A 153 20.18 0.43 -5.27
CA VAL A 153 19.26 0.55 -4.12
C VAL A 153 18.10 -0.42 -4.28
N THR A 154 17.77 -1.10 -3.20
CA THR A 154 16.59 -1.96 -3.12
C THR A 154 15.61 -1.39 -2.11
N ILE A 155 14.33 -1.29 -2.50
CA ILE A 155 13.23 -0.86 -1.64
C ILE A 155 12.27 -2.03 -1.51
N HIS A 156 12.08 -2.55 -0.30
CA HIS A 156 11.13 -3.63 -0.03
C HIS A 156 9.77 -3.11 0.37
N HIS A 157 9.74 -2.13 1.28
CA HIS A 157 8.50 -1.44 1.66
C HIS A 157 8.77 0.04 1.93
N CYS A 158 7.75 0.86 1.69
CA CYS A 158 7.73 2.27 2.10
C CYS A 158 6.28 2.76 2.22
N GLY A 159 6.10 3.91 2.86
CA GLY A 159 4.79 4.47 3.16
C GLY A 159 4.14 5.25 2.02
N GLY A 160 4.78 5.34 0.88
CA GLY A 160 4.30 6.10 -0.27
C GLY A 160 4.85 5.54 -1.57
N MET A 161 5.48 6.40 -2.35
CA MET A 161 6.24 6.03 -3.55
C MET A 161 7.61 5.46 -3.17
N GLY A 162 8.18 4.60 -3.99
CA GLY A 162 9.54 4.13 -3.78
C GLY A 162 10.54 5.28 -3.92
N LEU A 163 10.54 5.96 -5.06
CA LEU A 163 11.31 7.18 -5.31
C LEU A 163 10.40 8.23 -5.92
N ILE A 164 10.44 9.45 -5.38
CA ILE A 164 9.85 10.62 -6.00
C ILE A 164 10.92 11.67 -6.26
N ALA A 165 10.95 12.25 -7.46
CA ALA A 165 11.76 13.41 -7.79
C ALA A 165 10.85 14.54 -8.29
N GLU A 166 10.97 15.71 -7.69
CA GLU A 166 10.14 16.88 -7.99
C GLU A 166 11.02 18.11 -8.20
N LYS A 167 10.81 18.82 -9.31
CA LYS A 167 11.59 20.04 -9.61
C LYS A 167 13.10 19.80 -9.49
N ALA A 168 13.55 18.64 -9.92
CA ALA A 168 14.95 18.23 -9.82
C ALA A 168 15.56 18.10 -11.21
N ASP A 169 16.82 18.50 -11.35
CA ASP A 169 17.55 18.48 -12.61
C ASP A 169 18.65 17.40 -12.58
N ASN A 170 18.90 16.73 -13.73
CA ASN A 170 19.95 15.72 -13.85
C ASN A 170 19.83 14.60 -12.77
N VAL A 171 18.66 14.02 -12.63
CA VAL A 171 18.44 12.86 -11.76
C VAL A 171 18.79 11.60 -12.52
N THR A 172 19.72 10.82 -12.00
CA THR A 172 20.13 9.54 -12.56
C THR A 172 19.73 8.42 -11.63
N VAL A 173 18.99 7.43 -12.16
CA VAL A 173 18.58 6.23 -11.42
C VAL A 173 19.13 5.00 -12.15
N ARG A 174 19.92 4.19 -11.44
CA ARG A 174 20.53 2.97 -11.97
C ARG A 174 20.32 1.80 -11.03
N ARG A 175 19.81 0.69 -11.56
CA ARG A 175 19.61 -0.56 -10.81
C ARG A 175 18.85 -0.35 -9.48
N LEU A 176 17.89 0.55 -9.49
CA LEU A 176 16.89 0.65 -8.43
C LEU A 176 15.91 -0.52 -8.57
N GLN A 177 15.68 -1.22 -7.48
CA GLN A 177 14.70 -2.29 -7.39
C GLN A 177 13.64 -1.90 -6.35
N VAL A 178 12.37 -1.97 -6.73
CA VAL A 178 11.22 -1.83 -5.82
C VAL A 178 10.50 -3.17 -5.85
N VAL A 179 10.86 -4.05 -4.93
CA VAL A 179 10.48 -5.46 -4.97
C VAL A 179 10.19 -6.00 -3.58
N LEU A 180 9.27 -6.94 -3.47
CA LEU A 180 9.02 -7.64 -2.23
C LEU A 180 10.28 -8.42 -1.78
N ARG A 181 10.46 -8.49 -0.47
CA ARG A 181 11.46 -9.40 0.12
C ARG A 181 11.13 -10.82 -0.28
N LYS A 182 12.16 -11.61 -0.59
CA LYS A 182 11.97 -13.05 -0.92
C LYS A 182 11.25 -13.75 0.22
N GLY A 183 10.15 -14.42 -0.10
CA GLY A 183 9.31 -15.12 0.88
C GLY A 183 8.37 -14.20 1.67
N SER A 184 8.26 -12.92 1.32
CA SER A 184 7.26 -12.03 1.91
C SER A 184 5.84 -12.55 1.66
N PRO A 185 4.96 -12.53 2.66
CA PRO A 185 3.55 -12.84 2.48
C PRO A 185 2.77 -11.65 1.85
N ARG A 186 3.43 -10.52 1.64
CA ARG A 186 2.83 -9.30 1.13
C ARG A 186 2.63 -9.32 -0.38
N MET A 187 1.63 -8.56 -0.86
CA MET A 187 1.33 -8.41 -2.28
C MET A 187 1.96 -7.13 -2.86
N ILE A 188 2.18 -6.10 -2.06
CA ILE A 188 2.66 -4.80 -2.53
C ILE A 188 3.85 -4.29 -1.71
N THR A 189 4.70 -3.53 -2.38
CA THR A 189 5.89 -2.87 -1.79
C THR A 189 5.60 -1.42 -1.40
N THR A 190 4.79 -0.73 -2.19
CA THR A 190 4.52 0.71 -2.10
C THR A 190 3.03 0.95 -2.05
N THR A 191 2.60 2.06 -1.45
CA THR A 191 1.18 2.45 -1.46
C THR A 191 0.80 3.26 -2.70
N ALA A 192 1.79 3.63 -3.53
CA ALA A 192 1.65 4.37 -4.78
C ALA A 192 2.71 3.88 -5.79
N ASP A 193 3.21 4.75 -6.68
CA ASP A 193 4.14 4.39 -7.73
C ASP A 193 5.49 3.88 -7.20
N ALA A 194 6.11 2.96 -7.93
CA ALA A 194 7.49 2.55 -7.64
C ALA A 194 8.46 3.72 -7.82
N THR A 195 8.27 4.51 -8.88
CA THR A 195 9.02 5.74 -9.14
C THR A 195 8.11 6.81 -9.76
N HIS A 196 8.30 8.06 -9.36
CA HIS A 196 7.54 9.20 -9.86
C HIS A 196 8.43 10.40 -10.10
N PHE A 197 8.34 10.99 -11.31
CA PHE A 197 9.12 12.17 -11.70
C PHE A 197 8.17 13.30 -12.09
N CYS A 198 8.32 14.45 -11.47
CA CYS A 198 7.44 15.59 -11.61
C CYS A 198 8.25 16.87 -11.85
N ASN A 199 8.02 17.55 -12.96
CA ASN A 199 8.74 18.80 -13.29
C ASN A 199 10.28 18.66 -13.23
N CYS A 200 10.83 17.53 -13.62
CA CYS A 200 12.27 17.28 -13.71
C CYS A 200 12.80 17.63 -15.11
N ARG A 201 14.11 17.96 -15.18
CA ARG A 201 14.82 18.27 -16.42
C ARG A 201 16.09 17.45 -16.57
#